data_bcd47533c4a75a52e615513c4d3e4248
#
_entry.id   bcd47533c4a75a52e615513c4d3e4248
#
_cell.length_a   1.000
_cell.length_b   1.000
_cell.length_c   1.000
_cell.angle_alpha   90.00
_cell.angle_beta   90.00
_cell.angle_gamma   90.00
#
_symmetry.space_group_name_H-M   'P 1'
#
loop_
_entity.id
_entity.type
_entity.pdbx_description
1 polymer ?
#
loop_
_entity_poly.entity_id
_entity_poly.type
_entity_poly.pdbx_seq_one_letter_code
_entity_poly.pdbx_strand_id
1 'polypeptide(L)'
;MALENKLGLTSSADLAREEERISKKKAVRLFESGTLDKLPVGTFASLKAIHKYLFDDIYDFAGELRTVNLAKGNFRFAPLMYLEAALANIEKMPQGTFDEIIEKYVEMNVAHPFREGNGRSMRIWLDLMLKNGIGQVVDWSKVDKEDYLLAMERSPIKDVEIKVLLKTALTDDVNSREVFMKGIDHSYYYEGYTTFKAEEL
;
A
#
# COMPACT_ATOMS: atom_id res chain seq x y z
N MET A 1 1.01 3.01 -23.85
CA MET A 1 -0.49 3.03 -23.83
C MET A 1 -0.92 2.98 -22.38
N ALA A 2 -1.79 3.89 -21.96
CA ALA A 2 -2.30 3.94 -20.58
C ALA A 2 -3.14 2.70 -20.24
N LEU A 3 -3.25 2.37 -18.94
CA LEU A 3 -4.24 1.39 -18.47
C LEU A 3 -5.65 1.89 -18.79
N GLU A 4 -6.56 0.95 -19.02
CA GLU A 4 -7.99 1.27 -19.17
C GLU A 4 -8.48 1.97 -17.91
N ASN A 5 -9.13 3.13 -18.09
CA ASN A 5 -9.51 4.02 -17.00
C ASN A 5 -10.81 4.76 -17.29
N LYS A 6 -11.51 5.14 -16.25
CA LYS A 6 -12.79 5.88 -16.30
C LYS A 6 -12.64 7.34 -16.78
N LEU A 7 -11.42 7.86 -16.76
CA LEU A 7 -11.14 9.25 -17.13
C LEU A 7 -11.04 9.44 -18.64
N GLY A 8 -11.02 8.35 -19.42
CA GLY A 8 -10.87 8.40 -20.87
C GLY A 8 -9.48 8.83 -21.34
N LEU A 9 -8.47 8.78 -20.45
CA LEU A 9 -7.10 9.18 -20.75
C LEU A 9 -6.34 8.07 -21.47
N THR A 10 -5.69 8.41 -22.58
CA THR A 10 -4.90 7.49 -23.41
C THR A 10 -3.40 7.67 -23.24
N SER A 11 -2.97 8.83 -22.74
CA SER A 11 -1.57 9.13 -22.38
C SER A 11 -1.25 8.56 -21.00
N SER A 12 -0.17 7.77 -20.90
CA SER A 12 0.30 7.24 -19.61
C SER A 12 0.74 8.35 -18.64
N ALA A 13 1.30 9.44 -19.16
CA ALA A 13 1.73 10.57 -18.33
C ALA A 13 0.53 11.34 -17.76
N ASP A 14 -0.49 11.58 -18.58
CA ASP A 14 -1.71 12.27 -18.13
C ASP A 14 -2.47 11.41 -17.12
N LEU A 15 -2.56 10.10 -17.36
CA LEU A 15 -3.19 9.18 -16.42
C LEU A 15 -2.43 9.15 -15.08
N ALA A 16 -1.10 9.05 -15.10
CA ALA A 16 -0.28 9.06 -13.89
C ALA A 16 -0.50 10.33 -13.07
N ARG A 17 -0.56 11.48 -13.72
CA ARG A 17 -0.79 12.77 -13.07
C ARG A 17 -2.17 12.85 -12.40
N GLU A 18 -3.23 12.48 -13.13
CA GLU A 18 -4.59 12.51 -12.59
C GLU A 18 -4.81 11.41 -11.53
N GLU A 19 -4.23 10.24 -11.71
CA GLU A 19 -4.23 9.18 -10.71
C GLU A 19 -3.59 9.66 -9.41
N GLU A 20 -2.40 10.29 -9.48
CA GLU A 20 -1.75 10.86 -8.30
C GLU A 20 -2.66 11.87 -7.60
N ARG A 21 -3.19 12.84 -8.33
CA ARG A 21 -4.04 13.90 -7.78
C ARG A 21 -5.30 13.35 -7.10
N ILE A 22 -6.03 12.49 -7.79
CA ILE A 22 -7.32 11.96 -7.30
C ILE A 22 -7.09 11.02 -6.10
N SER A 23 -6.20 10.05 -6.24
CA SER A 23 -6.01 9.04 -5.20
C SER A 23 -5.32 9.59 -3.94
N LYS A 24 -4.38 10.54 -4.07
CA LYS A 24 -3.81 11.25 -2.92
C LYS A 24 -4.86 12.04 -2.12
N LYS A 25 -5.71 12.79 -2.82
CA LYS A 25 -6.81 13.51 -2.19
C LYS A 25 -7.76 12.56 -1.45
N LYS A 26 -8.04 11.41 -2.04
CA LYS A 26 -8.85 10.37 -1.40
C LYS A 26 -8.14 9.76 -0.19
N ALA A 27 -6.83 9.54 -0.23
CA ALA A 27 -6.06 9.05 0.92
C ALA A 27 -6.17 10.02 2.12
N VAL A 28 -6.03 11.32 1.89
CA VAL A 28 -6.20 12.34 2.94
C VAL A 28 -7.61 12.28 3.54
N ARG A 29 -8.64 12.23 2.70
CA ARG A 29 -10.03 12.14 3.14
C ARG A 29 -10.33 10.85 3.91
N LEU A 30 -9.74 9.73 3.48
CA LEU A 30 -9.88 8.45 4.15
C LEU A 30 -9.37 8.50 5.58
N PHE A 31 -8.24 9.18 5.80
CA PHE A 31 -7.70 9.42 7.13
C PHE A 31 -8.58 10.39 7.94
N GLU A 32 -8.89 11.56 7.40
CA GLU A 32 -9.64 12.62 8.09
C GLU A 32 -11.05 12.22 8.49
N SER A 33 -11.70 11.36 7.73
CA SER A 33 -13.04 10.85 8.02
C SER A 33 -13.10 9.83 9.16
N GLY A 34 -11.95 9.33 9.63
CA GLY A 34 -11.88 8.24 10.61
C GLY A 34 -12.40 6.91 10.08
N THR A 35 -12.55 6.76 8.77
CA THR A 35 -13.04 5.52 8.16
C THR A 35 -12.04 4.39 8.31
N LEU A 36 -10.74 4.69 8.28
CA LEU A 36 -9.68 3.68 8.48
C LEU A 36 -9.83 2.93 9.80
N ASP A 37 -10.14 3.64 10.89
CA ASP A 37 -10.25 3.03 12.23
C ASP A 37 -11.47 2.10 12.38
N LYS A 38 -12.38 2.10 11.41
CA LYS A 38 -13.57 1.23 11.39
C LYS A 38 -13.38 -0.04 10.57
N LEU A 39 -12.28 -0.15 9.85
CA LEU A 39 -12.00 -1.32 9.01
C LEU A 39 -11.53 -2.52 9.85
N PRO A 40 -11.89 -3.76 9.45
CA PRO A 40 -11.40 -4.96 10.12
C PRO A 40 -9.89 -5.12 9.90
N VAL A 41 -9.11 -4.94 10.95
CA VAL A 41 -7.65 -4.84 10.89
C VAL A 41 -6.99 -6.13 10.37
N GLY A 42 -6.11 -6.00 9.39
CA GLY A 42 -5.30 -7.11 8.87
C GLY A 42 -6.06 -8.10 7.98
N THR A 43 -7.29 -7.81 7.60
CA THR A 43 -8.07 -8.64 6.69
C THR A 43 -7.85 -8.24 5.24
N PHE A 44 -8.06 -9.16 4.31
CA PHE A 44 -8.07 -8.82 2.89
C PHE A 44 -9.26 -7.89 2.54
N ALA A 45 -10.38 -8.04 3.23
CA ALA A 45 -11.54 -7.15 3.07
C ALA A 45 -11.19 -5.68 3.34
N SER A 46 -10.39 -5.39 4.38
CA SER A 46 -9.94 -4.03 4.65
C SER A 46 -8.98 -3.50 3.58
N LEU A 47 -8.07 -4.32 3.09
CA LEU A 47 -7.18 -3.94 1.99
C LEU A 47 -7.96 -3.65 0.71
N LYS A 48 -8.97 -4.48 0.37
CA LYS A 48 -9.90 -4.22 -0.75
C LYS A 48 -10.62 -2.88 -0.59
N ALA A 49 -11.13 -2.60 0.62
CA ALA A 49 -11.84 -1.36 0.91
C ALA A 49 -10.94 -0.13 0.75
N ILE A 50 -9.70 -0.18 1.24
CA ILE A 50 -8.70 0.87 1.06
C ILE A 50 -8.42 1.08 -0.42
N HIS A 51 -8.09 0.02 -1.15
CA HIS A 51 -7.79 0.08 -2.58
C HIS A 51 -8.96 0.64 -3.38
N LYS A 52 -10.18 0.15 -3.13
CA LYS A 52 -11.39 0.65 -3.77
C LYS A 52 -11.59 2.13 -3.51
N TYR A 53 -11.47 2.55 -2.26
CA TYR A 53 -11.64 3.96 -1.90
C TYR A 53 -10.66 4.89 -2.62
N LEU A 54 -9.40 4.47 -2.76
CA LEU A 54 -8.38 5.27 -3.44
C LEU A 54 -8.61 5.39 -4.94
N PHE A 55 -9.06 4.33 -5.59
CA PHE A 55 -8.96 4.19 -7.05
C PHE A 55 -10.30 4.03 -7.80
N ASP A 56 -11.44 3.99 -7.12
CA ASP A 56 -12.75 3.73 -7.76
C ASP A 56 -13.23 4.84 -8.72
N ASP A 57 -12.73 6.07 -8.58
CA ASP A 57 -13.02 7.14 -9.55
C ASP A 57 -12.15 7.02 -10.82
N ILE A 58 -11.12 6.18 -10.79
CA ILE A 58 -10.11 6.05 -11.85
C ILE A 58 -10.24 4.74 -12.61
N TYR A 59 -10.45 3.63 -11.90
CA TYR A 59 -10.43 2.29 -12.46
C TYR A 59 -11.67 1.46 -12.12
N ASP A 60 -12.19 0.73 -13.09
CA ASP A 60 -13.27 -0.24 -12.89
C ASP A 60 -12.83 -1.43 -12.02
N PHE A 61 -11.55 -1.78 -12.05
CA PHE A 61 -10.99 -2.87 -11.24
C PHE A 61 -10.66 -2.47 -9.79
N ALA A 62 -10.98 -1.25 -9.36
CA ALA A 62 -10.69 -0.80 -8.00
C ALA A 62 -11.33 -1.71 -6.95
N GLY A 63 -10.51 -2.29 -6.07
CA GLY A 63 -10.96 -3.28 -5.08
C GLY A 63 -11.21 -4.69 -5.62
N GLU A 64 -10.94 -4.96 -6.90
CA GLU A 64 -11.11 -6.29 -7.48
C GLU A 64 -9.76 -7.01 -7.65
N LEU A 65 -9.79 -8.34 -7.53
CA LEU A 65 -8.61 -9.16 -7.79
C LEU A 65 -8.16 -9.02 -9.25
N ARG A 66 -6.84 -8.95 -9.43
CA ARG A 66 -6.29 -8.99 -10.78
C ARG A 66 -6.64 -10.27 -11.51
N THR A 67 -6.75 -10.16 -12.82
CA THR A 67 -7.05 -11.29 -13.73
C THR A 67 -5.84 -11.69 -14.57
N VAL A 68 -4.66 -11.13 -14.27
CA VAL A 68 -3.41 -11.36 -15.02
C VAL A 68 -2.25 -11.63 -14.06
N ASN A 69 -1.25 -12.36 -14.53
CA ASN A 69 0.01 -12.48 -13.82
C ASN A 69 0.79 -11.16 -13.91
N LEU A 70 1.47 -10.80 -12.83
CA LEU A 70 2.26 -9.58 -12.73
C LEU A 70 3.72 -9.89 -12.39
N ALA A 71 4.61 -9.03 -12.90
CA ALA A 71 6.02 -9.00 -12.57
C ALA A 71 6.51 -7.55 -12.53
N LYS A 72 7.53 -7.27 -11.71
CA LYS A 72 8.24 -5.99 -11.67
C LYS A 72 9.74 -6.27 -11.77
N GLY A 73 10.33 -5.89 -12.89
CA GLY A 73 11.71 -6.31 -13.19
C GLY A 73 11.84 -7.84 -13.22
N ASN A 74 12.72 -8.37 -12.41
CA ASN A 74 12.92 -9.82 -12.25
C ASN A 74 12.03 -10.45 -11.19
N PHE A 75 11.29 -9.65 -10.43
CA PHE A 75 10.41 -10.13 -9.38
C PHE A 75 9.07 -10.57 -9.96
N ARG A 76 8.71 -11.84 -9.71
CA ARG A 76 7.41 -12.40 -10.09
C ARG A 76 6.52 -12.50 -8.87
N PHE A 77 5.36 -11.86 -8.92
CA PHE A 77 4.33 -11.98 -7.89
C PHE A 77 3.63 -13.34 -7.95
N ALA A 78 2.83 -13.65 -6.95
CA ALA A 78 2.13 -14.92 -6.87
C ALA A 78 1.39 -15.24 -8.20
N PRO A 79 1.53 -16.45 -8.75
CA PRO A 79 0.76 -16.85 -9.92
C PRO A 79 -0.74 -16.73 -9.66
N LEU A 80 -1.48 -16.28 -10.67
CA LEU A 80 -2.92 -16.03 -10.56
C LEU A 80 -3.68 -17.23 -10.02
N MET A 81 -3.31 -18.43 -10.45
CA MET A 81 -3.96 -19.68 -10.02
C MET A 81 -3.83 -19.97 -8.51
N TYR A 82 -2.85 -19.37 -7.82
CA TYR A 82 -2.64 -19.55 -6.37
C TYR A 82 -3.05 -18.33 -5.55
N LEU A 83 -3.49 -17.23 -6.20
CA LEU A 83 -3.71 -15.95 -5.53
C LEU A 83 -4.76 -16.05 -4.42
N GLU A 84 -5.91 -16.66 -4.67
CA GLU A 84 -6.98 -16.81 -3.66
C GLU A 84 -6.53 -17.65 -2.46
N ALA A 85 -5.79 -18.75 -2.71
CA ALA A 85 -5.24 -19.58 -1.66
C ALA A 85 -4.19 -18.83 -0.83
N ALA A 86 -3.33 -18.03 -1.49
CA ALA A 86 -2.35 -17.17 -0.82
C ALA A 86 -3.04 -16.15 0.10
N LEU A 87 -4.07 -15.47 -0.37
CA LEU A 87 -4.84 -14.50 0.41
C LEU A 87 -5.52 -15.14 1.62
N ALA A 88 -6.12 -16.33 1.45
CA ALA A 88 -6.73 -17.08 2.55
C ALA A 88 -5.71 -17.50 3.63
N ASN A 89 -4.48 -17.81 3.22
CA ASN A 89 -3.38 -18.12 4.16
C ASN A 89 -2.88 -16.87 4.88
N ILE A 90 -2.71 -15.75 4.15
CA ILE A 90 -2.28 -14.47 4.72
C ILE A 90 -3.26 -13.99 5.80
N GLU A 91 -4.56 -14.13 5.58
CA GLU A 91 -5.57 -13.74 6.58
C GLU A 91 -5.40 -14.46 7.93
N LYS A 92 -4.92 -15.69 7.91
CA LYS A 92 -4.68 -16.50 9.13
C LYS A 92 -3.37 -16.19 9.82
N MET A 93 -2.47 -15.43 9.20
CA MET A 93 -1.18 -15.09 9.80
C MET A 93 -1.37 -14.21 11.04
N PRO A 94 -0.54 -14.43 12.09
CA PRO A 94 -0.59 -13.61 13.29
C PRO A 94 -0.19 -12.15 12.99
N GLN A 95 -0.66 -11.23 13.84
CA GLN A 95 -0.41 -9.79 13.71
C GLN A 95 -0.34 -9.10 15.09
N GLY A 96 0.12 -9.80 16.12
CA GLY A 96 0.22 -9.27 17.50
C GLY A 96 1.54 -8.58 17.82
N THR A 97 2.59 -8.85 17.05
CA THR A 97 3.91 -8.26 17.21
C THR A 97 4.37 -7.55 15.95
N PHE A 98 5.37 -6.67 16.09
CA PHE A 98 5.97 -6.00 14.93
C PHE A 98 6.44 -6.98 13.85
N ASP A 99 7.18 -8.02 14.27
CA ASP A 99 7.74 -8.99 13.33
C ASP A 99 6.63 -9.77 12.58
N GLU A 100 5.60 -10.22 13.28
CA GLU A 100 4.44 -10.88 12.67
C GLU A 100 3.70 -9.98 11.67
N ILE A 101 3.54 -8.69 12.00
CA ILE A 101 2.89 -7.71 11.11
C ILE A 101 3.72 -7.51 9.85
N ILE A 102 5.05 -7.37 9.97
CA ILE A 102 5.92 -7.21 8.79
C ILE A 102 5.95 -8.47 7.94
N GLU A 103 6.00 -9.66 8.54
CA GLU A 103 5.91 -10.93 7.80
C GLU A 103 4.60 -11.03 7.01
N LYS A 104 3.49 -10.67 7.62
CA LYS A 104 2.18 -10.61 6.95
C LYS A 104 2.15 -9.59 5.80
N TYR A 105 2.75 -8.43 5.99
CA TYR A 105 2.91 -7.41 4.97
C TYR A 105 3.76 -7.89 3.79
N VAL A 106 4.87 -8.57 4.05
CA VAL A 106 5.75 -9.16 3.03
C VAL A 106 4.98 -10.18 2.18
N GLU A 107 4.23 -11.08 2.81
CA GLU A 107 3.43 -12.07 2.10
C GLU A 107 2.32 -11.42 1.25
N MET A 108 1.70 -10.34 1.72
CA MET A 108 0.72 -9.59 0.94
C MET A 108 1.38 -8.90 -0.27
N ASN A 109 2.62 -8.42 -0.13
CA ASN A 109 3.38 -7.87 -1.26
C ASN A 109 3.71 -8.94 -2.30
N VAL A 110 4.02 -10.17 -1.89
CA VAL A 110 4.21 -11.30 -2.81
C VAL A 110 2.90 -11.66 -3.51
N ALA A 111 1.78 -11.67 -2.79
CA ALA A 111 0.46 -11.91 -3.37
C ALA A 111 0.09 -10.86 -4.43
N HIS A 112 0.33 -9.58 -4.15
CA HIS A 112 0.11 -8.45 -5.07
C HIS A 112 -1.26 -8.51 -5.73
N PRO A 113 -2.35 -8.38 -4.95
CA PRO A 113 -3.68 -8.83 -5.38
C PRO A 113 -4.34 -7.98 -6.46
N PHE A 114 -3.94 -6.72 -6.64
CA PHE A 114 -4.59 -5.79 -7.56
C PHE A 114 -3.79 -5.57 -8.84
N ARG A 115 -4.46 -5.07 -9.87
CA ARG A 115 -3.84 -4.80 -11.18
C ARG A 115 -2.82 -3.65 -11.10
N GLU A 116 -3.11 -2.62 -10.29
CA GLU A 116 -2.30 -1.43 -10.03
C GLU A 116 -2.57 -0.93 -8.61
N GLY A 117 -1.73 -0.06 -8.04
CA GLY A 117 -1.97 0.58 -6.74
C GLY A 117 -1.73 -0.29 -5.51
N ASN A 118 -1.12 -1.46 -5.65
CA ASN A 118 -0.86 -2.38 -4.54
C ASN A 118 -0.01 -1.73 -3.43
N GLY A 119 1.15 -1.18 -3.75
CA GLY A 119 2.06 -0.59 -2.76
C GLY A 119 1.40 0.54 -1.97
N ARG A 120 0.70 1.44 -2.64
CA ARG A 120 0.04 2.60 -2.02
C ARG A 120 -1.08 2.19 -1.06
N SER A 121 -1.90 1.23 -1.42
CA SER A 121 -2.93 0.69 -0.52
C SER A 121 -2.37 -0.19 0.59
N MET A 122 -1.36 -1.01 0.30
CA MET A 122 -0.74 -1.90 1.29
C MET A 122 0.02 -1.15 2.38
N ARG A 123 0.65 -0.01 2.09
CA ARG A 123 1.33 0.79 3.13
C ARG A 123 0.34 1.39 4.13
N ILE A 124 -0.85 1.82 3.69
CA ILE A 124 -1.92 2.25 4.57
C ILE A 124 -2.43 1.07 5.41
N TRP A 125 -2.62 -0.09 4.81
CA TRP A 125 -3.05 -1.32 5.48
C TRP A 125 -2.04 -1.79 6.53
N LEU A 126 -0.73 -1.68 6.24
CA LEU A 126 0.35 -1.95 7.19
C LEU A 126 0.25 -1.03 8.42
N ASP A 127 0.13 0.28 8.21
CA ASP A 127 0.04 1.24 9.31
C ASP A 127 -1.20 1.01 10.17
N LEU A 128 -2.30 0.56 9.58
CA LEU A 128 -3.50 0.17 10.34
C LEU A 128 -3.24 -1.03 11.25
N MET A 129 -2.51 -2.05 10.78
CA MET A 129 -2.10 -3.20 11.60
C MET A 129 -1.13 -2.80 12.71
N LEU A 130 -0.13 -1.99 12.40
CA LEU A 130 0.85 -1.50 13.38
C LEU A 130 0.20 -0.65 14.47
N LYS A 131 -0.68 0.28 14.09
CA LYS A 131 -1.45 1.11 15.03
C LYS A 131 -2.24 0.25 16.02
N ASN A 132 -2.90 -0.78 15.52
CA ASN A 132 -3.76 -1.65 16.33
C ASN A 132 -2.96 -2.66 17.17
N GLY A 133 -1.91 -3.26 16.59
CA GLY A 133 -1.13 -4.32 17.24
C GLY A 133 -0.10 -3.82 18.24
N ILE A 134 0.57 -2.69 17.95
CA ILE A 134 1.68 -2.18 18.76
C ILE A 134 1.57 -0.70 19.12
N GLY A 135 0.51 -0.01 18.73
CA GLY A 135 0.29 1.41 19.02
C GLY A 135 1.27 2.36 18.32
N GLN A 136 1.83 1.95 17.20
CA GLN A 136 2.77 2.74 16.40
C GLN A 136 2.40 2.70 14.92
N VAL A 137 2.96 3.62 14.13
CA VAL A 137 2.89 3.62 12.66
C VAL A 137 4.28 3.94 12.10
N VAL A 138 4.47 3.71 10.80
CA VAL A 138 5.71 4.07 10.12
C VAL A 138 5.68 5.57 9.77
N ASP A 139 6.70 6.30 10.18
CA ASP A 139 6.99 7.61 9.62
C ASP A 139 7.73 7.41 8.29
N TRP A 140 6.98 7.27 7.20
CA TRP A 140 7.51 7.00 5.87
C TRP A 140 8.49 8.06 5.38
N SER A 141 8.44 9.27 5.92
CA SER A 141 9.38 10.33 5.60
C SER A 141 10.83 10.02 6.02
N LYS A 142 11.01 9.06 6.93
CA LYS A 142 12.32 8.57 7.39
C LYS A 142 12.79 7.30 6.65
N VAL A 143 12.02 6.80 5.71
CA VAL A 143 12.33 5.58 4.97
C VAL A 143 12.83 5.95 3.58
N ASP A 144 14.11 5.70 3.33
CA ASP A 144 14.73 5.96 2.02
C ASP A 144 14.11 5.09 0.93
N LYS A 145 13.91 5.67 -0.26
CA LYS A 145 13.28 5.00 -1.39
C LYS A 145 14.06 3.78 -1.87
N GLU A 146 15.35 3.94 -2.08
CA GLU A 146 16.19 2.87 -2.64
C GLU A 146 16.33 1.73 -1.65
N ASP A 147 16.58 2.05 -0.38
CA ASP A 147 16.67 1.07 0.70
C ASP A 147 15.35 0.30 0.84
N TYR A 148 14.20 1.00 0.81
CA TYR A 148 12.89 0.37 0.91
C TYR A 148 12.61 -0.58 -0.26
N LEU A 149 12.83 -0.14 -1.49
CA LEU A 149 12.55 -0.96 -2.66
C LEU A 149 13.46 -2.20 -2.71
N LEU A 150 14.74 -2.07 -2.38
CA LEU A 150 15.68 -3.20 -2.30
C LEU A 150 15.30 -4.17 -1.17
N ALA A 151 14.96 -3.65 0.02
CA ALA A 151 14.56 -4.47 1.15
C ALA A 151 13.28 -5.26 0.84
N MET A 152 12.30 -4.64 0.16
CA MET A 152 11.07 -5.31 -0.26
C MET A 152 11.32 -6.36 -1.35
N GLU A 153 12.21 -6.10 -2.32
CA GLU A 153 12.58 -7.07 -3.35
C GLU A 153 13.20 -8.33 -2.74
N ARG A 154 14.01 -8.18 -1.68
CA ARG A 154 14.70 -9.29 -1.00
C ARG A 154 13.84 -9.97 0.06
N SER A 155 12.81 -9.30 0.54
CA SER A 155 12.02 -9.72 1.71
C SER A 155 11.39 -11.11 1.62
N PRO A 156 10.99 -11.65 0.45
CA PRO A 156 10.44 -13.01 0.37
C PRO A 156 11.44 -14.10 0.74
N ILE A 157 12.74 -13.82 0.61
CA ILE A 157 13.82 -14.75 0.97
C ILE A 157 14.42 -14.39 2.32
N LYS A 158 14.59 -13.07 2.58
CA LYS A 158 15.21 -12.56 3.81
C LYS A 158 14.57 -11.23 4.19
N ASP A 159 13.73 -11.25 5.20
CA ASP A 159 12.92 -10.11 5.65
C ASP A 159 13.62 -9.23 6.73
N VAL A 160 14.84 -9.56 7.12
CA VAL A 160 15.58 -8.81 8.16
C VAL A 160 15.80 -7.36 7.76
N GLU A 161 16.14 -7.09 6.50
CA GLU A 161 16.39 -5.74 6.02
C GLU A 161 15.16 -4.84 6.14
N ILE A 162 14.00 -5.32 5.68
CA ILE A 162 12.74 -4.54 5.78
C ILE A 162 12.30 -4.38 7.25
N LYS A 163 12.47 -5.40 8.08
CA LYS A 163 12.17 -5.31 9.52
C LYS A 163 13.02 -4.24 10.20
N VAL A 164 14.32 -4.23 9.98
CA VAL A 164 15.23 -3.22 10.56
C VAL A 164 14.89 -1.83 10.06
N LEU A 165 14.70 -1.68 8.75
CA LEU A 165 14.40 -0.39 8.13
C LEU A 165 13.11 0.22 8.68
N LEU A 166 12.02 -0.52 8.73
CA LEU A 166 10.74 -0.02 9.21
C LEU A 166 10.73 0.17 10.74
N LYS A 167 11.42 -0.69 11.49
CA LYS A 167 11.50 -0.55 12.95
C LYS A 167 12.16 0.77 13.38
N THR A 168 13.19 1.20 12.66
CA THR A 168 13.87 2.48 12.95
C THR A 168 13.04 3.71 12.58
N ALA A 169 12.00 3.55 11.78
CA ALA A 169 11.10 4.61 11.34
C ALA A 169 9.76 4.65 12.09
N LEU A 170 9.56 3.80 13.10
CA LEU A 170 8.32 3.80 13.88
C LEU A 170 8.15 5.10 14.68
N THR A 171 6.91 5.53 14.83
CA THR A 171 6.50 6.67 15.65
C THR A 171 5.23 6.37 16.44
N ASP A 172 5.11 6.97 17.64
CA ASP A 172 3.91 6.90 18.48
C ASP A 172 2.82 7.91 18.05
N ASP A 173 3.12 8.78 17.09
CA ASP A 173 2.21 9.83 16.59
C ASP A 173 1.15 9.25 15.62
N VAL A 174 0.44 8.23 16.06
CA VAL A 174 -0.48 7.41 15.24
C VAL A 174 -1.69 8.17 14.68
N ASN A 175 -2.06 9.30 15.27
CA ASN A 175 -3.17 10.14 14.83
C ASN A 175 -2.70 11.47 14.23
N SER A 176 -1.41 11.65 14.00
CA SER A 176 -0.88 12.87 13.43
C SER A 176 -1.22 12.98 11.95
N ARG A 177 -1.99 14.01 11.59
CA ARG A 177 -2.28 14.36 10.21
C ARG A 177 -1.00 14.65 9.43
N GLU A 178 -0.05 15.34 10.03
CA GLU A 178 1.24 15.68 9.41
C GLU A 178 2.05 14.42 9.07
N VAL A 179 2.16 13.47 10.01
CA VAL A 179 2.84 12.18 9.77
C VAL A 179 2.17 11.43 8.65
N PHE A 180 0.82 11.36 8.65
CA PHE A 180 0.08 10.67 7.62
C PHE A 180 0.28 11.31 6.24
N MET A 181 0.17 12.63 6.12
CA MET A 181 0.29 13.33 4.83
C MET A 181 1.69 13.23 4.25
N LYS A 182 2.74 13.40 5.06
CA LYS A 182 4.12 13.14 4.66
C LYS A 182 4.31 11.68 4.24
N GLY A 183 3.68 10.77 4.96
CA GLY A 183 3.68 9.34 4.64
C GLY A 183 3.06 9.04 3.28
N ILE A 184 1.93 9.66 2.96
CA ILE A 184 1.30 9.52 1.64
C ILE A 184 2.21 10.07 0.55
N ASP A 185 2.81 11.24 0.71
CA ASP A 185 3.74 11.79 -0.26
C ASP A 185 4.93 10.85 -0.53
N HIS A 186 5.55 10.30 0.52
CA HIS A 186 6.64 9.33 0.38
C HIS A 186 6.19 8.01 -0.24
N SER A 187 5.02 7.50 0.14
CA SER A 187 4.42 6.30 -0.44
C SER A 187 4.23 6.42 -1.94
N TYR A 188 3.78 7.57 -2.41
CA TYR A 188 3.63 7.87 -3.84
C TYR A 188 4.99 8.09 -4.51
N TYR A 189 5.93 8.72 -3.85
CA TYR A 189 7.30 8.89 -4.33
C TYR A 189 8.00 7.55 -4.61
N TYR A 190 7.77 6.52 -3.80
CA TYR A 190 8.31 5.18 -4.05
C TYR A 190 7.84 4.59 -5.38
N GLU A 191 6.65 4.96 -5.83
CA GLU A 191 6.08 4.52 -7.10
C GLU A 191 6.36 5.49 -8.27
N GLY A 192 7.12 6.58 -8.02
CA GLY A 192 7.52 7.54 -9.04
C GLY A 192 6.59 8.76 -9.20
N TYR A 193 5.62 8.95 -8.31
CA TYR A 193 4.70 10.09 -8.32
C TYR A 193 5.24 11.24 -7.47
N THR A 194 5.43 12.41 -8.06
CA THR A 194 6.08 13.58 -7.41
C THR A 194 5.43 14.92 -7.72
N THR A 195 4.25 14.92 -8.35
CA THR A 195 3.67 16.15 -8.89
C THR A 195 2.93 16.96 -7.83
N PHE A 196 2.20 16.31 -6.93
CA PHE A 196 1.34 16.97 -5.96
C PHE A 196 1.79 16.70 -4.52
N LYS A 197 1.52 17.67 -3.63
CA LYS A 197 1.67 17.50 -2.18
C LYS A 197 0.31 17.20 -1.56
N ALA A 198 0.28 16.23 -0.64
CA ALA A 198 -0.96 15.82 0.01
C ALA A 198 -1.64 16.96 0.77
N GLU A 199 -0.86 17.86 1.38
CA GLU A 199 -1.35 19.02 2.12
C GLU A 199 -2.01 20.10 1.24
N GLU A 200 -1.79 20.07 -0.09
CA GLU A 200 -2.31 21.03 -1.06
C GLU A 200 -3.60 20.55 -1.74
N LEU A 201 -4.02 19.31 -1.50
CA LEU A 201 -5.16 18.65 -2.14
C LEU A 201 -6.40 18.58 -1.24
#